data_8761ebc6dc0a5b80fae9f332d118509a
#
_entry.id   8761ebc6dc0a5b80fae9f332d118509a
#
_cell.length_a   1.000
_cell.length_b   1.000
_cell.length_c   1.000
_cell.angle_alpha   90.00
_cell.angle_beta   90.00
_cell.angle_gamma   90.00
#
_symmetry.space_group_name_H-M   'P 1'
#
loop_
_entity.id
_entity.type
_entity.pdbx_description
1 polymer ?
#
loop_
_entity_poly.entity_id
_entity_poly.type
_entity_poly.pdbx_seq_one_letter_code
_entity_poly.pdbx_strand_id
1 'polypeptide(L)'
;MMKGHALKNFANTLSGLSEPARLTYSPRAMRSGADWLASATPQEVDGFLGGLSDNALAALPWMFEFWALPHQLPPDGVWKTWVIMGGRGAGKTRAGSEWVRAQVEGAAPHSPGQAKRVALVGETIDQVRDVMIFGDSGILACSPPDRRPDWQASKRQLLWPNGAIAQVFSAHDPDSLRGPQFDAAWVDELAKWKKGQATWDQLQFALRLGENPRQVVTTTPQNVGVLKDILKNPSTVMTHAPTDANRAYLAASFLEEVRTRYAGTSQGAQELDGLLIEDVPGALWRTSQFEAGRLAVAPALQRIVVAVDPPVTGHGKSDECGIVVVGAVTEGPPQNWHAVVLEDASVAGASPDQWARAAIAAMERHQADRLVAEVNQGGDLVEGVIRQIDPLVPFRAVRATRGKGVRAEPVSALYEQGRVSHLRGLAVLENQMCQMTAQGYLGKGSPDRLDALVWALTDLVVEPSEKFRKPQMRPL
;
A
#
# COMPACT_ATOMS: atom_id res chain seq x y z
N MET A 1 -31.52 3.75 -5.16
CA MET A 1 -32.25 5.03 -5.28
C MET A 1 -32.22 5.90 -4.00
N MET A 2 -32.01 5.36 -2.80
CA MET A 2 -32.03 6.15 -1.54
C MET A 2 -30.76 6.99 -1.27
N LYS A 3 -29.56 6.65 -1.82
CA LYS A 3 -28.36 7.50 -1.70
C LYS A 3 -28.49 8.88 -2.36
N GLY A 4 -29.32 8.99 -3.41
CA GLY A 4 -29.61 10.27 -4.05
C GLY A 4 -30.53 11.20 -3.25
N HIS A 5 -31.28 10.67 -2.27
CA HIS A 5 -32.21 11.49 -1.49
C HIS A 5 -31.53 12.20 -0.31
N ALA A 6 -30.60 11.54 0.40
CA ALA A 6 -29.85 12.16 1.49
C ALA A 6 -28.92 13.27 0.95
N LEU A 7 -28.24 13.01 -0.16
CA LEU A 7 -27.41 14.02 -0.83
C LEU A 7 -28.25 15.14 -1.49
N LYS A 8 -29.42 14.83 -2.03
CA LYS A 8 -30.35 15.85 -2.54
C LYS A 8 -30.96 16.71 -1.44
N ASN A 9 -31.28 16.11 -0.29
CA ASN A 9 -31.78 16.90 0.86
C ASN A 9 -30.67 17.78 1.44
N PHE A 10 -29.42 17.31 1.49
CA PHE A 10 -28.29 18.13 1.90
C PHE A 10 -27.97 19.24 0.89
N ALA A 11 -27.99 18.94 -0.43
CA ALA A 11 -27.86 19.94 -1.48
C ALA A 11 -28.99 20.98 -1.47
N ASN A 12 -30.21 20.57 -1.15
CA ASN A 12 -31.36 21.48 -1.02
C ASN A 12 -31.27 22.36 0.25
N THR A 13 -30.63 21.87 1.32
CA THR A 13 -30.34 22.68 2.53
C THR A 13 -29.28 23.74 2.24
N LEU A 14 -28.30 23.41 1.37
CA LEU A 14 -27.26 24.36 0.90
C LEU A 14 -27.76 25.34 -0.16
N SER A 15 -28.85 25.02 -0.92
CA SER A 15 -29.40 25.91 -1.93
C SER A 15 -30.12 27.14 -1.38
N GLY A 16 -30.36 27.22 -0.06
CA GLY A 16 -30.86 28.38 0.65
C GLY A 16 -29.80 29.44 1.00
N LEU A 17 -28.54 29.17 0.72
CA LEU A 17 -27.46 30.14 0.92
C LEU A 17 -27.39 31.09 -0.29
N SER A 18 -27.36 32.40 -0.02
CA SER A 18 -27.27 33.46 -1.03
C SER A 18 -26.04 33.29 -1.93
N GLU A 19 -26.20 33.49 -3.24
CA GLU A 19 -25.05 33.51 -4.16
C GLU A 19 -23.93 34.45 -3.66
N PRO A 20 -22.75 33.91 -3.35
CA PRO A 20 -21.74 33.51 -4.31
C PRO A 20 -21.13 32.09 -4.07
N ALA A 21 -21.80 31.21 -3.36
CA ALA A 21 -21.26 29.91 -2.99
C ALA A 21 -21.84 28.74 -3.81
N ARG A 22 -22.17 28.90 -5.07
CA ARG A 22 -22.41 27.78 -6.00
C ARG A 22 -21.08 27.15 -6.40
N LEU A 23 -20.46 26.40 -5.50
CA LEU A 23 -19.41 25.46 -5.85
C LEU A 23 -20.05 24.31 -6.65
N THR A 24 -19.77 24.25 -7.94
CA THR A 24 -20.09 23.09 -8.79
C THR A 24 -19.21 21.92 -8.39
N TYR A 25 -19.70 21.05 -7.52
CA TYR A 25 -18.99 19.86 -7.10
C TYR A 25 -19.09 18.77 -8.15
N SER A 26 -17.94 18.36 -8.71
CA SER A 26 -17.79 17.08 -9.40
C SER A 26 -17.73 15.98 -8.31
N PRO A 27 -18.41 14.83 -8.47
CA PRO A 27 -18.33 13.73 -7.50
C PRO A 27 -16.93 13.18 -7.26
N ARG A 28 -15.96 13.47 -8.12
CA ARG A 28 -14.55 13.08 -8.01
C ARG A 28 -13.66 14.07 -7.26
N ALA A 29 -14.16 15.24 -6.91
CA ALA A 29 -13.40 16.33 -6.28
C ALA A 29 -13.94 16.72 -4.88
N MET A 30 -14.87 15.96 -4.30
CA MET A 30 -15.35 16.24 -2.94
C MET A 30 -14.25 15.90 -1.94
N ARG A 31 -13.60 16.95 -1.41
CA ARG A 31 -12.93 16.87 -0.12
C ARG A 31 -13.96 16.46 0.90
N SER A 32 -13.58 15.63 1.90
CA SER A 32 -14.49 15.31 3.01
C SER A 32 -14.93 16.64 3.67
N GLY A 33 -16.12 16.65 4.25
CA GLY A 33 -16.55 17.82 5.02
C GLY A 33 -15.55 18.17 6.13
N ALA A 34 -14.86 17.17 6.69
CA ALA A 34 -13.79 17.34 7.64
C ALA A 34 -12.59 18.10 7.04
N ASP A 35 -12.15 17.76 5.81
CA ASP A 35 -11.06 18.47 5.12
C ASP A 35 -11.45 19.92 4.82
N TRP A 36 -12.72 20.13 4.47
CA TRP A 36 -13.24 21.48 4.26
C TRP A 36 -13.21 22.29 5.57
N LEU A 37 -13.75 21.74 6.68
CA LEU A 37 -13.72 22.40 8.00
C LEU A 37 -12.28 22.70 8.46
N ALA A 38 -11.33 21.79 8.22
CA ALA A 38 -9.93 21.99 8.59
C ALA A 38 -9.23 23.08 7.76
N SER A 39 -9.73 23.40 6.56
CA SER A 39 -9.19 24.42 5.66
C SER A 39 -9.99 25.73 5.67
N ALA A 40 -11.19 25.77 6.25
CA ALA A 40 -12.06 26.93 6.32
C ALA A 40 -11.58 27.91 7.40
N THR A 41 -11.86 29.19 7.18
CA THR A 41 -11.65 30.24 8.20
C THR A 41 -12.67 30.08 9.33
N PRO A 42 -12.38 30.57 10.55
CA PRO A 42 -13.34 30.55 11.65
C PRO A 42 -14.70 31.14 11.27
N GLN A 43 -14.73 32.22 10.50
CA GLN A 43 -15.96 32.86 10.02
C GLN A 43 -16.77 31.98 9.08
N GLU A 44 -16.12 31.22 8.20
CA GLU A 44 -16.79 30.26 7.31
C GLU A 44 -17.36 29.09 8.10
N VAL A 45 -16.63 28.60 9.12
CA VAL A 45 -17.09 27.54 10.03
C VAL A 45 -18.31 28.02 10.83
N ASP A 46 -18.24 29.20 11.42
CA ASP A 46 -19.35 29.80 12.18
C ASP A 46 -20.57 30.03 11.28
N GLY A 47 -20.37 30.54 10.07
CA GLY A 47 -21.42 30.71 9.06
C GLY A 47 -22.09 29.40 8.66
N PHE A 48 -21.30 28.35 8.46
CA PHE A 48 -21.80 27.00 8.16
C PHE A 48 -22.60 26.43 9.32
N LEU A 49 -22.06 26.45 10.54
CA LEU A 49 -22.71 25.91 11.73
C LEU A 49 -23.97 26.73 12.10
N GLY A 50 -23.92 28.06 11.99
CA GLY A 50 -25.05 28.94 12.21
C GLY A 50 -26.18 28.82 11.20
N GLY A 51 -25.90 28.27 10.00
CA GLY A 51 -26.90 27.95 8.98
C GLY A 51 -27.60 26.62 9.17
N LEU A 52 -27.14 25.77 10.12
CA LEU A 52 -27.75 24.48 10.41
C LEU A 52 -28.86 24.61 11.46
N SER A 53 -29.95 23.83 11.30
CA SER A 53 -30.93 23.68 12.37
C SER A 53 -30.37 22.89 13.55
N ASP A 54 -30.95 23.04 14.76
CA ASP A 54 -30.54 22.28 15.96
C ASP A 54 -30.51 20.78 15.73
N ASN A 55 -31.48 20.24 14.99
CA ASN A 55 -31.51 18.81 14.61
C ASN A 55 -30.37 18.43 13.66
N ALA A 56 -30.03 19.31 12.72
CA ALA A 56 -28.91 19.07 11.80
C ALA A 56 -27.56 19.13 12.53
N LEU A 57 -27.39 20.08 13.47
CA LEU A 57 -26.21 20.16 14.35
C LEU A 57 -26.09 18.90 15.21
N ALA A 58 -27.17 18.42 15.82
CA ALA A 58 -27.17 17.19 16.62
C ALA A 58 -26.87 15.94 15.78
N ALA A 59 -27.25 15.92 14.50
CA ALA A 59 -27.02 14.80 13.58
C ALA A 59 -25.60 14.81 12.96
N LEU A 60 -24.99 15.97 12.81
CA LEU A 60 -23.72 16.16 12.10
C LEU A 60 -22.58 15.24 12.57
N PRO A 61 -22.34 15.00 13.88
CA PRO A 61 -21.31 14.07 14.35
C PRO A 61 -21.51 12.61 13.88
N TRP A 62 -22.74 12.24 13.52
CA TRP A 62 -23.14 10.89 13.12
C TRP A 62 -23.29 10.70 11.61
N MET A 63 -23.10 11.78 10.85
CA MET A 63 -23.15 11.77 9.38
C MET A 63 -21.80 11.36 8.81
N PHE A 64 -21.55 10.06 8.75
CA PHE A 64 -20.24 9.54 8.34
C PHE A 64 -19.77 10.04 6.97
N GLU A 65 -20.66 10.16 5.99
CA GLU A 65 -20.33 10.67 4.66
C GLU A 65 -19.72 12.08 4.69
N PHE A 66 -20.07 12.89 5.70
CA PHE A 66 -19.48 14.21 5.89
C PHE A 66 -18.04 14.12 6.44
N TRP A 67 -17.75 13.15 7.29
CA TRP A 67 -16.46 12.98 7.97
C TRP A 67 -15.53 12.00 7.27
N ALA A 68 -16.06 11.18 6.37
CA ALA A 68 -15.32 10.10 5.75
C ALA A 68 -14.23 10.60 4.82
N LEU A 69 -13.08 9.97 4.90
CA LEU A 69 -12.06 10.08 3.88
C LEU A 69 -12.48 9.32 2.60
N PRO A 70 -12.02 9.72 1.40
CA PRO A 70 -12.51 9.12 0.14
C PRO A 70 -12.40 7.60 0.08
N HIS A 71 -11.36 7.01 0.68
CA HIS A 71 -11.16 5.56 0.70
C HIS A 71 -12.09 4.82 1.69
N GLN A 72 -12.75 5.53 2.60
CA GLN A 72 -13.66 4.97 3.59
C GLN A 72 -15.10 4.87 3.08
N LEU A 73 -15.37 5.40 1.89
CA LEU A 73 -16.67 5.32 1.23
C LEU A 73 -16.67 4.21 0.18
N PRO A 74 -17.77 3.44 0.07
CA PRO A 74 -17.87 2.38 -0.92
C PRO A 74 -17.86 2.97 -2.34
N PRO A 75 -17.12 2.36 -3.29
CA PRO A 75 -17.15 2.77 -4.68
C PRO A 75 -18.54 2.66 -5.30
N ASP A 76 -18.81 3.50 -6.30
CA ASP A 76 -20.04 3.42 -7.08
C ASP A 76 -20.08 2.14 -7.92
N GLY A 77 -21.30 1.72 -8.30
CA GLY A 77 -21.54 0.58 -9.19
C GLY A 77 -22.03 -0.68 -8.50
N VAL A 78 -21.99 -1.78 -9.24
CA VAL A 78 -22.44 -3.11 -8.78
C VAL A 78 -21.22 -3.94 -8.35
N TRP A 79 -21.20 -4.33 -7.11
CA TRP A 79 -20.14 -5.16 -6.53
C TRP A 79 -20.71 -6.04 -5.41
N LYS A 80 -20.03 -7.15 -5.10
CA LYS A 80 -20.36 -8.05 -4.00
C LYS A 80 -19.39 -7.87 -2.82
N THR A 81 -18.12 -7.68 -3.11
CA THR A 81 -17.07 -7.51 -2.08
C THR A 81 -16.41 -6.15 -2.23
N TRP A 82 -16.33 -5.42 -1.14
CA TRP A 82 -15.54 -4.20 -1.05
C TRP A 82 -14.36 -4.42 -0.13
N VAL A 83 -13.14 -4.33 -0.65
CA VAL A 83 -11.89 -4.44 0.12
C VAL A 83 -11.38 -3.03 0.44
N ILE A 84 -11.28 -2.72 1.73
CA ILE A 84 -10.63 -1.51 2.24
C ILE A 84 -9.22 -1.92 2.67
N MET A 85 -8.26 -1.67 1.82
CA MET A 85 -6.86 -2.01 2.05
C MET A 85 -6.07 -0.77 2.44
N GLY A 86 -5.23 -0.85 3.46
CA GLY A 86 -4.45 0.32 3.84
C GLY A 86 -3.56 0.11 5.05
N GLY A 87 -2.73 1.12 5.33
CA GLY A 87 -1.81 1.12 6.47
C GLY A 87 -2.51 1.08 7.83
N ARG A 88 -1.74 0.89 8.88
CA ARG A 88 -2.23 0.98 10.27
C ARG A 88 -2.72 2.38 10.57
N GLY A 89 -3.88 2.49 11.20
CA GLY A 89 -4.47 3.80 11.51
C GLY A 89 -5.10 4.52 10.31
N ALA A 90 -5.18 3.91 9.11
CA ALA A 90 -5.85 4.51 7.94
C ALA A 90 -7.38 4.61 8.08
N GLY A 91 -7.97 4.27 9.22
CA GLY A 91 -9.41 4.39 9.49
C GLY A 91 -10.26 3.24 8.92
N LYS A 92 -9.66 2.08 8.63
CA LYS A 92 -10.35 0.92 8.06
C LYS A 92 -11.49 0.41 8.94
N THR A 93 -11.24 0.22 10.24
CA THR A 93 -12.24 -0.26 11.21
C THR A 93 -13.43 0.70 11.30
N ARG A 94 -13.19 2.00 11.31
CA ARG A 94 -14.26 3.01 11.26
C ARG A 94 -15.13 2.84 10.02
N ALA A 95 -14.52 2.68 8.85
CA ALA A 95 -15.25 2.46 7.60
C ALA A 95 -16.09 1.17 7.64
N GLY A 96 -15.57 0.07 8.21
CA GLY A 96 -16.31 -1.17 8.40
C GLY A 96 -17.53 -1.01 9.30
N SER A 97 -17.36 -0.35 10.46
CA SER A 97 -18.45 -0.06 11.41
C SER A 97 -19.55 0.77 10.77
N GLU A 98 -19.19 1.84 10.08
CA GLU A 98 -20.14 2.74 9.43
C GLU A 98 -20.83 2.07 8.23
N TRP A 99 -20.13 1.19 7.51
CA TRP A 99 -20.73 0.40 6.46
C TRP A 99 -21.79 -0.56 7.02
N VAL A 100 -21.53 -1.23 8.15
CA VAL A 100 -22.53 -2.09 8.83
C VAL A 100 -23.76 -1.27 9.23
N ARG A 101 -23.55 -0.09 9.86
CA ARG A 101 -24.66 0.82 10.18
C ARG A 101 -25.49 1.18 8.95
N ALA A 102 -24.83 1.56 7.85
CA ALA A 102 -25.49 1.89 6.59
C ALA A 102 -26.27 0.72 5.98
N GLN A 103 -25.92 -0.53 6.30
CA GLN A 103 -26.69 -1.72 5.85
C GLN A 103 -27.92 -1.97 6.73
N VAL A 104 -27.82 -1.80 8.04
CA VAL A 104 -28.88 -2.20 8.98
C VAL A 104 -29.83 -1.07 9.35
N GLU A 105 -29.38 0.20 9.31
CA GLU A 105 -30.16 1.36 9.71
C GLU A 105 -31.06 1.86 8.57
N GLY A 106 -32.33 2.11 8.86
CA GLY A 106 -33.30 2.73 7.95
C GLY A 106 -33.42 4.25 8.16
N ALA A 107 -34.45 4.86 7.59
CA ALA A 107 -34.69 6.30 7.67
C ALA A 107 -35.02 6.77 9.11
N ALA A 108 -35.65 5.92 9.93
CA ALA A 108 -35.92 6.16 11.35
C ALA A 108 -35.37 5.00 12.20
N PRO A 109 -35.23 5.16 13.53
CA PRO A 109 -34.61 4.15 14.42
C PRO A 109 -35.22 2.75 14.30
N HIS A 110 -36.53 2.64 14.09
CA HIS A 110 -37.24 1.37 13.94
C HIS A 110 -37.48 0.98 12.48
N SER A 111 -37.09 1.79 11.51
CA SER A 111 -37.24 1.46 10.10
C SER A 111 -36.16 0.45 9.66
N PRO A 112 -36.53 -0.57 8.87
CA PRO A 112 -35.56 -1.54 8.38
C PRO A 112 -34.57 -0.90 7.41
N GLY A 113 -33.31 -1.33 7.51
CA GLY A 113 -32.28 -1.06 6.51
C GLY A 113 -32.33 -2.06 5.34
N GLN A 114 -31.24 -2.17 4.61
CA GLN A 114 -31.07 -3.11 3.50
C GLN A 114 -30.79 -4.53 3.98
N ALA A 115 -30.08 -4.65 5.12
CA ALA A 115 -29.69 -5.91 5.73
C ALA A 115 -30.38 -6.09 7.10
N LYS A 116 -30.72 -7.33 7.42
CA LYS A 116 -31.30 -7.73 8.73
C LYS A 116 -30.36 -8.63 9.53
N ARG A 117 -29.51 -9.38 8.83
CA ARG A 117 -28.59 -10.35 9.45
C ARG A 117 -27.18 -10.11 8.93
N VAL A 118 -26.29 -9.70 9.82
CA VAL A 118 -24.91 -9.37 9.49
C VAL A 118 -23.97 -10.37 10.18
N ALA A 119 -22.96 -10.87 9.47
CA ALA A 119 -21.85 -11.58 10.06
C ALA A 119 -20.72 -10.62 10.39
N LEU A 120 -20.23 -10.60 11.62
CA LEU A 120 -19.01 -9.93 12.03
C LEU A 120 -17.93 -10.99 12.23
N VAL A 121 -16.91 -10.98 11.38
CA VAL A 121 -15.87 -12.02 11.36
C VAL A 121 -14.50 -11.40 11.59
N GLY A 122 -13.81 -11.82 12.63
CA GLY A 122 -12.43 -11.45 12.93
C GLY A 122 -11.58 -12.67 13.26
N GLU A 123 -10.32 -12.47 13.59
CA GLU A 123 -9.39 -13.57 13.89
C GLU A 123 -9.90 -14.38 15.10
N THR A 124 -10.29 -13.68 16.19
CA THR A 124 -10.83 -14.27 17.41
C THR A 124 -12.14 -13.59 17.83
N ILE A 125 -12.95 -14.27 18.64
CA ILE A 125 -14.18 -13.68 19.22
C ILE A 125 -13.87 -12.41 20.04
N ASP A 126 -12.80 -12.44 20.83
CA ASP A 126 -12.40 -11.30 21.67
C ASP A 126 -11.99 -10.10 20.80
N GLN A 127 -11.25 -10.32 19.71
CA GLN A 127 -10.89 -9.25 18.78
C GLN A 127 -12.12 -8.62 18.12
N VAL A 128 -13.11 -9.44 17.70
CA VAL A 128 -14.37 -8.90 17.16
C VAL A 128 -15.07 -8.06 18.22
N ARG A 129 -15.18 -8.58 19.46
CA ARG A 129 -15.81 -7.86 20.57
C ARG A 129 -15.09 -6.54 20.86
N ASP A 130 -13.79 -6.59 21.10
CA ASP A 130 -13.02 -5.47 21.65
C ASP A 130 -12.70 -4.41 20.58
N VAL A 131 -12.58 -4.79 19.29
CA VAL A 131 -12.24 -3.87 18.20
C VAL A 131 -13.47 -3.47 17.38
N MET A 132 -14.23 -4.46 16.85
CA MET A 132 -15.33 -4.18 15.92
C MET A 132 -16.60 -3.70 16.64
N ILE A 133 -16.80 -4.07 17.91
CA ILE A 133 -18.00 -3.71 18.69
C ILE A 133 -17.72 -2.58 19.66
N PHE A 134 -16.81 -2.78 20.63
CA PHE A 134 -16.56 -1.86 21.73
C PHE A 134 -15.42 -0.87 21.50
N GLY A 135 -14.59 -1.08 20.48
CA GLY A 135 -13.47 -0.17 20.18
C GLY A 135 -13.92 1.26 19.88
N ASP A 136 -12.99 2.23 19.98
CA ASP A 136 -13.26 3.65 19.71
C ASP A 136 -13.78 3.93 18.30
N SER A 137 -13.48 3.04 17.35
CA SER A 137 -14.00 3.04 15.98
C SER A 137 -14.99 1.89 15.73
N GLY A 138 -15.43 1.22 16.78
CA GLY A 138 -16.37 0.10 16.72
C GLY A 138 -17.82 0.54 16.55
N ILE A 139 -18.69 -0.43 16.30
CA ILE A 139 -20.11 -0.19 15.96
C ILE A 139 -20.82 0.64 17.06
N LEU A 140 -20.58 0.32 18.35
CA LEU A 140 -21.24 1.04 19.45
C LEU A 140 -20.79 2.49 19.55
N ALA A 141 -19.51 2.78 19.34
CA ALA A 141 -18.98 4.14 19.33
C ALA A 141 -19.46 4.96 18.13
N CYS A 142 -19.71 4.31 16.99
CA CYS A 142 -20.20 4.93 15.77
C CYS A 142 -21.72 5.15 15.76
N SER A 143 -22.48 4.50 16.64
CA SER A 143 -23.95 4.52 16.61
C SER A 143 -24.54 5.67 17.43
N PRO A 144 -25.44 6.50 16.84
CA PRO A 144 -26.16 7.52 17.59
C PRO A 144 -27.05 6.88 18.68
N PRO A 145 -27.37 7.60 19.77
CA PRO A 145 -28.04 7.03 20.92
C PRO A 145 -29.40 6.37 20.61
N ASP A 146 -30.16 6.92 19.66
CA ASP A 146 -31.49 6.45 19.25
C ASP A 146 -31.46 5.21 18.34
N ARG A 147 -30.28 4.83 17.82
CA ARG A 147 -30.06 3.70 16.90
C ARG A 147 -29.02 2.71 17.41
N ARG A 148 -28.46 2.97 18.60
CA ARG A 148 -27.40 2.15 19.18
C ARG A 148 -27.91 0.75 19.48
N PRO A 149 -27.24 -0.31 18.95
CA PRO A 149 -27.64 -1.68 19.23
C PRO A 149 -27.24 -2.11 20.64
N ASP A 150 -28.00 -3.07 21.19
CA ASP A 150 -27.68 -3.74 22.44
C ASP A 150 -26.76 -4.92 22.22
N TRP A 151 -25.70 -5.02 23.04
CA TRP A 151 -24.83 -6.21 23.05
C TRP A 151 -25.40 -7.33 23.89
N GLN A 152 -25.73 -8.44 23.27
CA GLN A 152 -26.21 -9.66 23.91
C GLN A 152 -25.07 -10.67 24.06
N ALA A 153 -24.36 -10.63 25.19
CA ALA A 153 -23.16 -11.43 25.43
C ALA A 153 -23.39 -12.94 25.30
N SER A 154 -24.52 -13.48 25.83
CA SER A 154 -24.83 -14.89 25.77
C SER A 154 -25.08 -15.43 24.36
N LYS A 155 -25.54 -14.55 23.45
CA LYS A 155 -25.79 -14.87 22.03
C LYS A 155 -24.65 -14.42 21.12
N ARG A 156 -23.66 -13.71 21.64
CA ARG A 156 -22.56 -13.09 20.88
C ARG A 156 -23.07 -12.27 19.69
N GLN A 157 -24.04 -11.40 19.94
CA GLN A 157 -24.65 -10.59 18.88
C GLN A 157 -25.00 -9.18 19.33
N LEU A 158 -25.06 -8.28 18.37
CA LEU A 158 -25.70 -6.97 18.49
C LEU A 158 -27.15 -7.07 18.04
N LEU A 159 -28.05 -6.35 18.72
CA LEU A 159 -29.47 -6.24 18.38
C LEU A 159 -29.86 -4.77 18.26
N TRP A 160 -30.21 -4.32 17.06
CA TRP A 160 -30.69 -2.97 16.82
C TRP A 160 -32.16 -2.76 17.21
N PRO A 161 -32.59 -1.50 17.47
CA PRO A 161 -33.99 -1.18 17.77
C PRO A 161 -34.99 -1.65 16.70
N ASN A 162 -34.56 -1.72 15.44
CA ASN A 162 -35.38 -2.19 14.30
C ASN A 162 -35.39 -3.72 14.13
N GLY A 163 -34.78 -4.46 15.06
CA GLY A 163 -34.72 -5.91 15.04
C GLY A 163 -33.63 -6.51 14.15
N ALA A 164 -32.78 -5.72 13.52
CA ALA A 164 -31.59 -6.23 12.83
C ALA A 164 -30.58 -6.81 13.83
N ILE A 165 -29.84 -7.84 13.43
CA ILE A 165 -28.82 -8.48 14.26
C ILE A 165 -27.49 -8.58 13.55
N ALA A 166 -26.39 -8.45 14.31
CA ALA A 166 -25.05 -8.78 13.84
C ALA A 166 -24.43 -9.83 14.76
N GLN A 167 -24.09 -10.99 14.23
CA GLN A 167 -23.52 -12.12 14.96
C GLN A 167 -22.02 -12.19 14.80
N VAL A 168 -21.33 -12.57 15.89
CA VAL A 168 -19.87 -12.63 15.99
C VAL A 168 -19.35 -14.02 15.65
N PHE A 169 -18.34 -14.08 14.79
CA PHE A 169 -17.65 -15.30 14.38
C PHE A 169 -16.14 -15.14 14.46
N SER A 170 -15.45 -16.26 14.66
CA SER A 170 -13.99 -16.33 14.70
C SER A 170 -13.47 -17.10 13.48
N ALA A 171 -12.42 -16.57 12.84
CA ALA A 171 -11.71 -17.28 11.79
C ALA A 171 -10.93 -18.51 12.29
N HIS A 172 -10.76 -18.67 13.59
CA HIS A 172 -10.22 -19.91 14.17
C HIS A 172 -11.18 -21.09 14.06
N ASP A 173 -12.49 -20.81 13.97
CA ASP A 173 -13.56 -21.82 13.88
C ASP A 173 -14.43 -21.56 12.63
N PRO A 174 -13.95 -21.93 11.42
CA PRO A 174 -14.70 -21.75 10.17
C PRO A 174 -16.05 -22.48 10.16
N ASP A 175 -16.15 -23.60 10.87
CA ASP A 175 -17.36 -24.44 10.89
C ASP A 175 -18.54 -23.78 11.61
N SER A 176 -18.29 -22.81 12.49
CA SER A 176 -19.34 -22.00 13.11
C SER A 176 -20.19 -21.18 12.12
N LEU A 177 -19.67 -20.92 10.92
CA LEU A 177 -20.39 -20.28 9.81
C LEU A 177 -21.31 -21.25 9.05
N ARG A 178 -21.27 -22.56 9.32
CA ARG A 178 -22.19 -23.54 8.74
C ARG A 178 -23.55 -23.46 9.44
N GLY A 179 -24.59 -23.26 8.69
CA GLY A 179 -25.97 -23.18 9.18
C GLY A 179 -26.53 -21.76 9.22
N PRO A 180 -25.90 -20.77 9.88
CA PRO A 180 -26.33 -19.39 9.82
C PRO A 180 -26.41 -18.85 8.38
N GLN A 181 -27.28 -17.83 8.19
CA GLN A 181 -27.46 -17.18 6.89
C GLN A 181 -27.46 -15.66 7.08
N PHE A 182 -26.80 -14.95 6.17
CA PHE A 182 -26.59 -13.52 6.26
C PHE A 182 -26.90 -12.82 4.92
N ASP A 183 -27.31 -11.57 5.02
CA ASP A 183 -27.49 -10.64 3.91
C ASP A 183 -26.34 -9.64 3.81
N ALA A 184 -25.55 -9.49 4.87
CA ALA A 184 -24.32 -8.70 4.87
C ALA A 184 -23.22 -9.32 5.74
N ALA A 185 -21.95 -8.99 5.49
CA ALA A 185 -20.84 -9.37 6.36
C ALA A 185 -19.78 -8.27 6.42
N TRP A 186 -19.16 -8.13 7.59
CA TRP A 186 -17.92 -7.38 7.77
C TRP A 186 -16.83 -8.31 8.28
N VAL A 187 -15.75 -8.37 7.50
CA VAL A 187 -14.56 -9.19 7.73
C VAL A 187 -13.40 -8.26 8.10
N ASP A 188 -12.85 -8.40 9.30
CA ASP A 188 -11.78 -7.54 9.79
C ASP A 188 -10.43 -8.26 9.86
N GLU A 189 -9.39 -7.61 9.34
CA GLU A 189 -7.99 -8.07 9.30
C GLU A 189 -7.81 -9.47 8.67
N LEU A 190 -8.55 -9.76 7.57
CA LEU A 190 -8.56 -11.05 6.87
C LEU A 190 -7.16 -11.59 6.58
N ALA A 191 -6.22 -10.73 6.20
CA ALA A 191 -4.88 -11.17 5.82
C ALA A 191 -4.06 -11.79 6.97
N LYS A 192 -4.48 -11.61 8.23
CA LYS A 192 -3.85 -12.21 9.42
C LYS A 192 -4.36 -13.61 9.76
N TRP A 193 -5.47 -14.03 9.16
CA TRP A 193 -6.16 -15.26 9.59
C TRP A 193 -5.39 -16.51 9.18
N LYS A 194 -5.10 -17.38 10.14
CA LYS A 194 -4.45 -18.68 9.90
C LYS A 194 -5.28 -19.62 9.03
N LYS A 195 -6.62 -19.61 9.21
CA LYS A 195 -7.56 -20.40 8.41
C LYS A 195 -8.37 -19.52 7.43
N GLY A 196 -7.72 -18.49 6.85
CA GLY A 196 -8.38 -17.47 6.05
C GLY A 196 -9.20 -18.03 4.91
N GLN A 197 -8.65 -18.94 4.10
CA GLN A 197 -9.36 -19.53 2.96
C GLN A 197 -10.60 -20.32 3.42
N ALA A 198 -10.46 -21.22 4.39
CA ALA A 198 -11.57 -22.02 4.86
C ALA A 198 -12.71 -21.17 5.45
N THR A 199 -12.36 -20.11 6.22
CA THR A 199 -13.36 -19.18 6.78
C THR A 199 -14.04 -18.38 5.69
N TRP A 200 -13.28 -17.89 4.71
CA TRP A 200 -13.82 -17.16 3.57
C TRP A 200 -14.83 -18.02 2.77
N ASP A 201 -14.48 -19.26 2.46
CA ASP A 201 -15.33 -20.18 1.70
C ASP A 201 -16.65 -20.45 2.45
N GLN A 202 -16.60 -20.70 3.77
CA GLN A 202 -17.80 -20.88 4.58
C GLN A 202 -18.68 -19.62 4.62
N LEU A 203 -18.06 -18.43 4.71
CA LEU A 203 -18.78 -17.17 4.68
C LEU A 203 -19.50 -16.94 3.33
N GLN A 204 -18.88 -17.32 2.20
CA GLN A 204 -19.51 -17.20 0.88
C GLN A 204 -20.82 -18.06 0.82
N PHE A 205 -20.82 -19.26 1.40
CA PHE A 205 -22.03 -20.08 1.48
C PHE A 205 -23.08 -19.53 2.47
N ALA A 206 -22.64 -18.83 3.51
CA ALA A 206 -23.53 -18.21 4.49
C ALA A 206 -24.18 -16.92 3.98
N LEU A 207 -23.54 -16.19 3.05
CA LEU A 207 -24.03 -14.95 2.42
C LEU A 207 -25.03 -15.24 1.31
N ARG A 208 -26.29 -15.54 1.67
CA ARG A 208 -27.35 -15.97 0.73
C ARG A 208 -28.73 -15.41 1.04
N LEU A 209 -28.86 -14.42 1.94
CA LEU A 209 -30.11 -13.76 2.23
C LEU A 209 -30.23 -12.44 1.46
N GLY A 210 -31.48 -11.98 1.31
CA GLY A 210 -31.79 -10.73 0.61
C GLY A 210 -31.58 -10.81 -0.90
N GLU A 211 -31.83 -9.69 -1.57
CA GLU A 211 -31.71 -9.61 -3.04
C GLU A 211 -30.26 -9.42 -3.51
N ASN A 212 -29.41 -8.80 -2.68
CA ASN A 212 -28.03 -8.47 -3.04
C ASN A 212 -27.12 -8.55 -1.82
N PRO A 213 -26.76 -9.77 -1.39
CA PRO A 213 -25.84 -9.93 -0.26
C PRO A 213 -24.46 -9.35 -0.59
N ARG A 214 -23.94 -8.53 0.32
CA ARG A 214 -22.68 -7.81 0.17
C ARG A 214 -21.78 -7.98 1.39
N GLN A 215 -20.49 -7.78 1.17
CA GLN A 215 -19.53 -7.83 2.26
C GLN A 215 -18.45 -6.76 2.11
N VAL A 216 -17.94 -6.30 3.25
CA VAL A 216 -16.77 -5.44 3.34
C VAL A 216 -15.63 -6.20 4.01
N VAL A 217 -14.43 -6.06 3.49
CA VAL A 217 -13.18 -6.62 4.04
C VAL A 217 -12.27 -5.46 4.40
N THR A 218 -11.94 -5.34 5.68
CA THR A 218 -10.95 -4.37 6.16
C THR A 218 -9.66 -5.12 6.47
N THR A 219 -8.54 -4.73 5.86
CA THR A 219 -7.26 -5.43 6.10
C THR A 219 -6.04 -4.56 5.84
N THR A 220 -4.99 -4.76 6.64
CA THR A 220 -3.64 -4.40 6.26
C THR A 220 -3.14 -5.49 5.32
N PRO A 221 -2.59 -5.15 4.13
CA PRO A 221 -2.24 -6.16 3.14
C PRO A 221 -1.12 -7.08 3.64
N GLN A 222 -1.29 -8.37 3.39
CA GLN A 222 -0.24 -9.38 3.52
C GLN A 222 -0.32 -10.33 2.33
N ASN A 223 0.83 -10.94 1.98
CA ASN A 223 0.96 -11.84 0.84
C ASN A 223 0.30 -13.21 1.12
N VAL A 224 -1.02 -13.23 1.24
CA VAL A 224 -1.80 -14.46 1.48
C VAL A 224 -2.71 -14.78 0.30
N GLY A 225 -2.84 -16.08 -0.02
CA GLY A 225 -3.60 -16.55 -1.18
C GLY A 225 -5.04 -16.04 -1.19
N VAL A 226 -5.75 -16.15 -0.07
CA VAL A 226 -7.15 -15.72 0.04
C VAL A 226 -7.36 -14.25 -0.34
N LEU A 227 -6.48 -13.34 0.08
CA LEU A 227 -6.59 -11.92 -0.28
C LEU A 227 -6.39 -11.71 -1.78
N LYS A 228 -5.39 -12.40 -2.38
CA LYS A 228 -5.15 -12.33 -3.82
C LYS A 228 -6.32 -12.84 -4.64
N ASP A 229 -6.93 -13.92 -4.23
CA ASP A 229 -8.07 -14.52 -4.92
C ASP A 229 -9.30 -13.60 -4.83
N ILE A 230 -9.53 -12.96 -3.68
CA ILE A 230 -10.57 -11.95 -3.52
C ILE A 230 -10.32 -10.76 -4.45
N LEU A 231 -9.10 -10.22 -4.50
CA LEU A 231 -8.75 -9.07 -5.35
C LEU A 231 -8.85 -9.35 -6.85
N LYS A 232 -8.66 -10.59 -7.28
CA LYS A 232 -8.82 -11.02 -8.68
C LYS A 232 -10.28 -11.21 -9.09
N ASN A 233 -11.21 -11.31 -8.15
CA ASN A 233 -12.60 -11.56 -8.47
C ASN A 233 -13.25 -10.32 -9.12
N PRO A 234 -13.90 -10.45 -10.30
CA PRO A 234 -14.50 -9.31 -11.02
C PRO A 234 -15.59 -8.57 -10.23
N SER A 235 -16.24 -9.23 -9.26
CA SER A 235 -17.23 -8.59 -8.39
C SER A 235 -16.63 -7.89 -7.17
N THR A 236 -15.30 -7.81 -7.07
CA THR A 236 -14.58 -7.11 -6.01
C THR A 236 -14.18 -5.71 -6.46
N VAL A 237 -14.46 -4.74 -5.58
CA VAL A 237 -13.95 -3.38 -5.68
C VAL A 237 -12.99 -3.12 -4.53
N MET A 238 -12.00 -2.26 -4.75
CA MET A 238 -11.00 -1.96 -3.73
C MET A 238 -10.85 -0.44 -3.56
N THR A 239 -10.73 -0.02 -2.31
CA THR A 239 -10.20 1.30 -1.93
C THR A 239 -8.92 1.12 -1.13
N HIS A 240 -8.01 2.08 -1.27
CA HIS A 240 -6.70 2.02 -0.64
C HIS A 240 -6.31 3.37 -0.03
N ALA A 241 -5.63 3.34 1.12
CA ALA A 241 -5.01 4.52 1.69
C ALA A 241 -3.80 4.19 2.57
N PRO A 242 -2.73 5.00 2.52
CA PRO A 242 -1.66 4.94 3.51
C PRO A 242 -2.13 5.46 4.87
N THR A 243 -1.38 5.15 5.93
CA THR A 243 -1.58 5.70 7.28
C THR A 243 -1.68 7.22 7.28
N ASP A 244 -0.88 7.88 6.45
CA ASP A 244 -0.82 9.34 6.35
C ASP A 244 -2.12 9.99 5.88
N ALA A 245 -2.94 9.28 5.13
CA ALA A 245 -4.25 9.78 4.70
C ALA A 245 -5.17 10.12 5.88
N ASN A 246 -4.95 9.49 7.03
CA ASN A 246 -5.72 9.69 8.26
C ASN A 246 -4.96 10.49 9.33
N ARG A 247 -3.91 11.21 8.96
CA ARG A 247 -3.00 11.92 9.88
C ARG A 247 -3.70 12.89 10.83
N ALA A 248 -4.82 13.48 10.41
CA ALA A 248 -5.58 14.43 11.21
C ALA A 248 -6.18 13.80 12.49
N TYR A 249 -6.37 12.47 12.49
CA TYR A 249 -6.94 11.70 13.60
C TYR A 249 -5.92 10.84 14.34
N LEU A 250 -4.63 10.97 14.00
CA LEU A 250 -3.54 10.20 14.61
C LEU A 250 -2.63 11.11 15.42
N ALA A 251 -2.10 10.60 16.53
CA ALA A 251 -1.11 11.35 17.31
C ALA A 251 0.13 11.66 16.45
N ALA A 252 0.56 12.92 16.46
CA ALA A 252 1.74 13.35 15.69
C ALA A 252 3.02 12.57 16.09
N SER A 253 3.19 12.31 17.40
CA SER A 253 4.29 11.51 17.92
C SER A 253 4.30 10.08 17.40
N PHE A 254 3.13 9.45 17.26
CA PHE A 254 3.02 8.12 16.66
C PHE A 254 3.49 8.14 15.20
N LEU A 255 3.02 9.11 14.41
CA LEU A 255 3.43 9.23 13.00
C LEU A 255 4.92 9.47 12.84
N GLU A 256 5.52 10.31 13.68
CA GLU A 256 6.95 10.59 13.67
C GLU A 256 7.77 9.33 14.03
N GLU A 257 7.38 8.63 15.09
CA GLU A 257 8.07 7.41 15.53
C GLU A 257 8.01 6.31 14.48
N VAL A 258 6.83 6.01 13.94
CA VAL A 258 6.69 4.94 12.95
C VAL A 258 7.37 5.27 11.62
N ARG A 259 7.35 6.54 11.20
CA ARG A 259 8.09 6.99 10.02
C ARG A 259 9.59 6.86 10.24
N THR A 260 10.11 7.35 11.35
CA THR A 260 11.55 7.25 11.67
C THR A 260 12.01 5.80 11.69
N ARG A 261 11.17 4.89 12.19
CA ARG A 261 11.52 3.48 12.36
C ARG A 261 11.35 2.64 11.09
N TYR A 262 10.30 2.90 10.31
CA TYR A 262 9.88 2.00 9.23
C TYR A 262 9.83 2.65 7.84
N ALA A 263 9.97 3.98 7.69
CA ALA A 263 9.97 4.59 6.37
C ALA A 263 11.03 3.96 5.47
N GLY A 264 10.63 3.62 4.24
CA GLY A 264 11.51 3.03 3.25
C GLY A 264 11.92 1.58 3.51
N THR A 265 11.26 0.88 4.43
CA THR A 265 11.38 -0.58 4.59
C THR A 265 10.20 -1.29 3.95
N SER A 266 10.36 -2.57 3.58
CA SER A 266 9.24 -3.41 3.11
C SER A 266 8.12 -3.48 4.15
N GLN A 267 8.48 -3.55 5.44
CA GLN A 267 7.52 -3.51 6.53
C GLN A 267 6.79 -2.17 6.59
N GLY A 268 7.49 -1.04 6.38
CA GLY A 268 6.87 0.28 6.28
C GLY A 268 5.92 0.39 5.09
N ALA A 269 6.35 -0.09 3.92
CA ALA A 269 5.50 -0.12 2.73
C ALA A 269 4.21 -0.94 2.95
N GLN A 270 4.30 -2.08 3.66
CA GLN A 270 3.14 -2.89 4.00
C GLN A 270 2.28 -2.26 5.11
N GLU A 271 2.88 -1.89 6.24
CA GLU A 271 2.16 -1.49 7.47
C GLU A 271 1.75 0.00 7.47
N LEU A 272 2.51 0.88 6.79
CA LEU A 272 2.21 2.32 6.74
C LEU A 272 1.62 2.74 5.39
N ASP A 273 2.21 2.29 4.28
CA ASP A 273 1.69 2.66 2.96
C ASP A 273 0.55 1.74 2.52
N GLY A 274 0.34 0.60 3.19
CA GLY A 274 -0.72 -0.34 2.88
C GLY A 274 -0.54 -1.06 1.55
N LEU A 275 0.71 -1.24 1.11
CA LEU A 275 1.03 -1.89 -0.17
C LEU A 275 1.11 -3.42 -0.01
N LEU A 276 0.50 -4.14 -0.94
CA LEU A 276 0.64 -5.60 -1.01
C LEU A 276 1.99 -5.94 -1.64
N ILE A 277 2.92 -6.44 -0.83
CA ILE A 277 4.23 -6.90 -1.28
C ILE A 277 4.11 -8.37 -1.65
N GLU A 278 4.42 -8.72 -2.90
CA GLU A 278 4.30 -10.07 -3.41
C GLU A 278 5.66 -10.68 -3.68
N ASP A 279 6.04 -11.74 -2.95
CA ASP A 279 7.10 -12.65 -3.37
C ASP A 279 6.51 -13.63 -4.40
N VAL A 280 7.03 -13.62 -5.61
CA VAL A 280 6.57 -14.51 -6.68
C VAL A 280 7.21 -15.88 -6.50
N PRO A 281 6.46 -17.00 -6.68
CA PRO A 281 7.06 -18.33 -6.68
C PRO A 281 8.16 -18.43 -7.75
N GLY A 282 9.36 -18.89 -7.35
CA GLY A 282 10.52 -18.96 -8.24
C GLY A 282 11.25 -17.63 -8.45
N ALA A 283 10.90 -16.58 -7.69
CA ALA A 283 11.66 -15.33 -7.68
C ALA A 283 13.11 -15.57 -7.20
N LEU A 284 14.03 -14.84 -7.82
CA LEU A 284 15.45 -14.87 -7.46
C LEU A 284 15.74 -14.25 -6.11
N TRP A 285 14.86 -13.36 -5.62
CA TRP A 285 14.96 -12.71 -4.32
C TRP A 285 13.67 -12.82 -3.52
N ARG A 286 13.82 -12.79 -2.19
CA ARG A 286 12.72 -12.80 -1.23
C ARG A 286 12.85 -11.65 -0.25
N THR A 287 11.73 -11.10 0.18
CA THR A 287 11.69 -10.03 1.17
C THR A 287 12.49 -10.36 2.45
N SER A 288 12.48 -11.62 2.89
CA SER A 288 13.23 -12.07 4.06
C SER A 288 14.76 -11.89 3.95
N GLN A 289 15.33 -11.95 2.73
CA GLN A 289 16.77 -11.74 2.51
C GLN A 289 17.15 -10.28 2.75
N PHE A 290 16.30 -9.35 2.30
CA PHE A 290 16.54 -7.91 2.52
C PHE A 290 16.44 -7.55 3.99
N GLU A 291 15.45 -8.07 4.71
CA GLU A 291 15.29 -7.81 6.14
C GLU A 291 16.45 -8.40 6.97
N ALA A 292 16.94 -9.58 6.62
CA ALA A 292 18.10 -10.19 7.26
C ALA A 292 19.40 -9.38 7.01
N GLY A 293 19.53 -8.77 5.82
CA GLY A 293 20.69 -7.94 5.43
C GLY A 293 20.50 -6.44 5.66
N ARG A 294 19.47 -6.00 6.40
CA ARG A 294 19.16 -4.59 6.61
C ARG A 294 20.16 -3.91 7.53
N LEU A 295 20.74 -2.81 7.07
CA LEU A 295 21.63 -1.97 7.86
C LEU A 295 20.98 -0.63 8.21
N ALA A 296 21.27 -0.12 9.40
CA ALA A 296 20.84 1.22 9.81
C ALA A 296 21.75 2.31 9.24
N VAL A 297 23.05 2.02 9.11
CA VAL A 297 24.10 2.91 8.62
C VAL A 297 25.09 2.09 7.79
N ALA A 298 25.57 2.67 6.69
CA ALA A 298 26.61 2.04 5.88
C ALA A 298 27.94 1.95 6.64
N PRO A 299 28.69 0.84 6.50
CA PRO A 299 30.07 0.77 7.00
C PRO A 299 30.99 1.69 6.17
N ALA A 300 32.26 1.74 6.52
CA ALA A 300 33.26 2.38 5.67
C ALA A 300 33.40 1.64 4.35
N LEU A 301 33.18 2.32 3.25
CA LEU A 301 33.16 1.77 1.89
C LEU A 301 34.45 2.18 1.17
N GLN A 302 35.06 1.25 0.43
CA GLN A 302 36.27 1.52 -0.37
C GLN A 302 35.92 1.90 -1.81
N ARG A 303 34.73 1.53 -2.28
CA ARG A 303 34.25 1.86 -3.63
C ARG A 303 32.77 2.12 -3.63
N ILE A 304 32.33 3.12 -4.39
CA ILE A 304 30.92 3.46 -4.59
C ILE A 304 30.67 3.66 -6.08
N VAL A 305 29.57 3.10 -6.59
CA VAL A 305 29.16 3.19 -8.00
C VAL A 305 27.71 3.65 -8.06
N VAL A 306 27.43 4.56 -8.99
CA VAL A 306 26.07 4.88 -9.44
C VAL A 306 25.82 4.15 -10.74
N ALA A 307 24.80 3.29 -10.79
CA ALA A 307 24.42 2.62 -12.02
C ALA A 307 23.10 3.18 -12.56
N VAL A 308 23.00 3.28 -13.89
CA VAL A 308 21.85 3.85 -14.60
C VAL A 308 21.37 2.88 -15.66
N ASP A 309 20.07 2.60 -15.66
CA ASP A 309 19.34 1.93 -16.73
C ASP A 309 18.37 2.93 -17.35
N PRO A 310 18.77 3.63 -18.44
CA PRO A 310 17.94 4.67 -19.03
C PRO A 310 16.81 4.08 -19.88
N PRO A 311 15.62 4.73 -19.96
CA PRO A 311 14.51 4.27 -20.77
C PRO A 311 14.86 4.24 -22.26
N VAL A 312 14.42 3.20 -22.97
CA VAL A 312 14.73 2.96 -24.39
C VAL A 312 13.98 3.89 -25.33
N THR A 313 12.81 4.43 -24.92
CA THR A 313 11.94 5.26 -25.78
C THR A 313 11.51 6.54 -25.05
N GLY A 314 11.75 7.69 -25.69
CA GLY A 314 11.35 9.01 -25.19
C GLY A 314 9.86 9.34 -25.36
N HIS A 315 8.95 8.39 -25.37
CA HIS A 315 7.51 8.60 -25.54
C HIS A 315 6.77 8.43 -24.23
N GLY A 316 6.53 9.55 -23.62
CA GLY A 316 5.85 9.92 -22.40
C GLY A 316 4.85 8.94 -21.76
N LYS A 317 4.94 8.84 -20.48
CA LYS A 317 4.01 8.51 -19.39
C LYS A 317 4.25 7.25 -18.58
N SER A 318 5.18 6.33 -18.90
CA SER A 318 5.35 5.11 -18.12
C SER A 318 6.79 4.62 -17.91
N ASP A 319 7.80 5.19 -18.57
CA ASP A 319 9.15 4.66 -18.48
C ASP A 319 9.91 5.31 -17.32
N GLU A 320 10.39 4.50 -16.38
CA GLU A 320 11.31 4.90 -15.32
C GLU A 320 12.75 4.89 -15.87
N CYS A 321 13.60 5.75 -15.34
CA CYS A 321 15.05 5.59 -15.43
C CYS A 321 15.53 4.99 -14.12
N GLY A 322 16.04 3.78 -14.14
CA GLY A 322 16.64 3.13 -13.00
C GLY A 322 17.97 3.80 -12.63
N ILE A 323 18.09 4.30 -11.39
CA ILE A 323 19.33 4.90 -10.85
C ILE A 323 19.56 4.34 -9.47
N VAL A 324 20.59 3.52 -9.29
CA VAL A 324 20.87 2.86 -8.00
C VAL A 324 22.31 3.11 -7.58
N VAL A 325 22.49 3.46 -6.32
CA VAL A 325 23.81 3.70 -5.70
C VAL A 325 24.20 2.49 -4.85
N VAL A 326 25.35 1.91 -5.12
CA VAL A 326 25.88 0.76 -4.39
C VAL A 326 27.31 1.03 -3.98
N GLY A 327 27.63 0.73 -2.71
CA GLY A 327 29.00 0.75 -2.21
C GLY A 327 29.52 -0.64 -1.93
N ALA A 328 30.83 -0.82 -1.84
CA ALA A 328 31.44 -2.10 -1.53
C ALA A 328 32.57 -1.96 -0.51
N VAL A 329 32.62 -2.94 0.41
CA VAL A 329 33.76 -3.24 1.26
C VAL A 329 34.58 -4.28 0.52
N THR A 330 35.79 -3.90 0.06
CA THR A 330 36.66 -4.73 -0.78
C THR A 330 37.94 -5.17 -0.08
N GLU A 331 37.90 -5.23 1.25
CA GLU A 331 39.03 -5.70 2.06
C GLU A 331 39.20 -7.22 1.98
N GLY A 332 40.44 -7.65 1.82
CA GLY A 332 40.76 -9.08 1.73
C GLY A 332 40.42 -9.72 0.39
N PRO A 333 40.32 -11.06 0.35
CA PRO A 333 40.09 -11.79 -0.88
C PRO A 333 38.65 -11.58 -1.39
N PRO A 334 38.41 -11.61 -2.72
CA PRO A 334 37.13 -11.25 -3.34
C PRO A 334 35.90 -12.02 -2.85
N GLN A 335 36.07 -13.24 -2.34
CA GLN A 335 34.96 -14.00 -1.75
C GLN A 335 34.40 -13.39 -0.47
N ASN A 336 35.18 -12.52 0.20
CA ASN A 336 34.78 -11.82 1.42
C ASN A 336 34.21 -10.41 1.15
N TRP A 337 34.26 -9.95 -0.10
CA TRP A 337 33.73 -8.63 -0.44
C TRP A 337 32.24 -8.55 -0.17
N HIS A 338 31.82 -7.43 0.40
CA HIS A 338 30.46 -7.17 0.79
C HIS A 338 29.95 -5.88 0.14
N ALA A 339 28.79 -5.91 -0.46
CA ALA A 339 28.16 -4.75 -1.07
C ALA A 339 27.02 -4.20 -0.20
N VAL A 340 26.80 -2.90 -0.26
CA VAL A 340 25.71 -2.21 0.42
C VAL A 340 24.95 -1.35 -0.59
N VAL A 341 23.67 -1.61 -0.76
CA VAL A 341 22.77 -0.76 -1.56
C VAL A 341 22.40 0.45 -0.72
N LEU A 342 22.81 1.63 -1.20
CA LEU A 342 22.78 2.89 -0.44
C LEU A 342 21.51 3.70 -0.74
N GLU A 343 21.16 3.85 -2.02
CA GLU A 343 20.07 4.70 -2.47
C GLU A 343 19.42 4.15 -3.76
N ASP A 344 18.10 4.28 -3.84
CA ASP A 344 17.33 4.20 -5.08
C ASP A 344 16.96 5.63 -5.49
N ALA A 345 17.74 6.21 -6.40
CA ALA A 345 17.58 7.57 -6.92
C ALA A 345 16.80 7.60 -8.25
N SER A 346 16.10 6.52 -8.59
CA SER A 346 15.36 6.37 -9.84
C SER A 346 14.29 7.43 -10.02
N VAL A 347 14.06 7.84 -11.28
CA VAL A 347 13.09 8.88 -11.64
C VAL A 347 12.12 8.39 -12.68
N ALA A 348 10.84 8.70 -12.51
CA ALA A 348 9.77 8.31 -13.42
C ALA A 348 9.43 9.48 -14.38
N GLY A 349 9.18 9.17 -15.67
CA GLY A 349 8.74 10.14 -16.65
C GLY A 349 9.74 11.27 -16.91
N ALA A 350 11.02 11.07 -16.61
CA ALA A 350 12.05 12.07 -16.71
C ALA A 350 12.60 12.22 -18.15
N SER A 351 12.87 13.45 -18.56
CA SER A 351 13.61 13.71 -19.81
C SER A 351 15.07 13.27 -19.66
N PRO A 352 15.82 13.10 -20.80
CA PRO A 352 17.24 12.79 -20.76
C PRO A 352 18.07 13.70 -19.87
N ASP A 353 17.86 15.01 -19.90
CA ASP A 353 18.54 15.97 -19.04
C ASP A 353 18.19 15.75 -17.56
N GLN A 354 16.91 15.46 -17.24
CA GLN A 354 16.45 15.29 -15.85
C GLN A 354 17.04 14.04 -15.21
N TRP A 355 17.00 12.87 -15.87
CA TRP A 355 17.58 11.66 -15.27
C TRP A 355 19.11 11.73 -15.19
N ALA A 356 19.78 12.36 -16.16
CA ALA A 356 21.23 12.53 -16.11
C ALA A 356 21.65 13.44 -14.94
N ARG A 357 20.92 14.53 -14.69
CA ARG A 357 21.13 15.38 -13.49
C ARG A 357 20.89 14.61 -12.19
N ALA A 358 19.86 13.76 -12.15
CA ALA A 358 19.60 12.93 -10.98
C ALA A 358 20.76 11.94 -10.71
N ALA A 359 21.30 11.32 -11.77
CA ALA A 359 22.44 10.43 -11.67
C ALA A 359 23.71 11.14 -11.19
N ILE A 360 24.02 12.31 -11.74
CA ILE A 360 25.18 13.13 -11.33
C ILE A 360 25.00 13.63 -9.88
N ALA A 361 23.81 14.11 -9.52
CA ALA A 361 23.52 14.50 -8.15
C ALA A 361 23.67 13.33 -7.14
N ALA A 362 23.33 12.10 -7.55
CA ALA A 362 23.59 10.91 -6.74
C ALA A 362 25.10 10.62 -6.62
N MET A 363 25.87 10.78 -7.70
CA MET A 363 27.34 10.67 -7.65
C MET A 363 27.96 11.65 -6.65
N GLU A 364 27.54 12.92 -6.69
CA GLU A 364 28.05 13.96 -5.80
C GLU A 364 27.68 13.68 -4.33
N ARG A 365 26.41 13.33 -4.06
CA ARG A 365 25.94 13.03 -2.70
C ARG A 365 26.73 11.91 -2.03
N HIS A 366 27.03 10.86 -2.78
CA HIS A 366 27.71 9.67 -2.28
C HIS A 366 29.21 9.69 -2.56
N GLN A 367 29.77 10.72 -3.18
CA GLN A 367 31.17 10.79 -3.62
C GLN A 367 31.56 9.51 -4.39
N ALA A 368 30.71 9.10 -5.34
CA ALA A 368 30.88 7.85 -6.04
C ALA A 368 32.08 7.88 -7.01
N ASP A 369 32.78 6.76 -7.14
CA ASP A 369 33.99 6.62 -7.96
C ASP A 369 33.70 6.61 -9.46
N ARG A 370 32.51 6.11 -9.86
CA ARG A 370 32.11 6.07 -11.27
C ARG A 370 30.62 5.94 -11.47
N LEU A 371 30.19 6.36 -12.68
CA LEU A 371 28.86 6.12 -13.21
C LEU A 371 28.91 4.99 -14.23
N VAL A 372 28.08 3.97 -14.06
CA VAL A 372 27.93 2.82 -14.97
C VAL A 372 26.57 2.93 -15.66
N ALA A 373 26.50 2.90 -16.99
CA ALA A 373 25.21 2.97 -17.67
C ALA A 373 25.06 1.92 -18.78
N GLU A 374 23.86 1.35 -18.89
CA GLU A 374 23.52 0.45 -20.01
C GLU A 374 23.37 1.25 -21.30
N VAL A 375 24.02 0.79 -22.37
CA VAL A 375 24.11 1.51 -23.67
C VAL A 375 23.70 0.63 -24.86
N ASN A 376 22.72 -0.26 -24.69
CA ASN A 376 22.31 -1.21 -25.75
C ASN A 376 21.67 -0.55 -26.97
N GLN A 377 20.84 0.47 -26.75
CA GLN A 377 20.20 1.24 -27.82
C GLN A 377 20.47 2.71 -27.59
N GLY A 378 21.15 3.36 -28.53
CA GLY A 378 21.52 4.77 -28.41
C GLY A 378 22.73 5.04 -27.52
N GLY A 379 23.70 4.14 -27.45
CA GLY A 379 24.84 4.20 -26.53
C GLY A 379 25.61 5.51 -26.49
N ASP A 380 25.87 6.09 -27.64
CA ASP A 380 26.53 7.41 -27.77
C ASP A 380 25.66 8.54 -27.21
N LEU A 381 24.33 8.36 -27.23
CA LEU A 381 23.38 9.33 -26.70
C LEU A 381 23.42 9.37 -25.17
N VAL A 382 23.45 8.21 -24.50
CA VAL A 382 23.47 8.11 -23.03
C VAL A 382 24.72 8.80 -22.47
N GLU A 383 25.89 8.43 -22.99
CA GLU A 383 27.16 9.06 -22.60
C GLU A 383 27.15 10.55 -22.95
N GLY A 384 26.66 10.91 -24.15
CA GLY A 384 26.59 12.30 -24.59
C GLY A 384 25.77 13.18 -23.68
N VAL A 385 24.59 12.73 -23.25
CA VAL A 385 23.71 13.48 -22.31
C VAL A 385 24.39 13.66 -20.95
N ILE A 386 25.01 12.62 -20.41
CA ILE A 386 25.72 12.71 -19.13
C ILE A 386 26.91 13.68 -19.21
N ARG A 387 27.73 13.61 -20.29
CA ARG A 387 28.87 14.49 -20.50
C ARG A 387 28.51 15.94 -20.82
N GLN A 388 27.30 16.21 -21.26
CA GLN A 388 26.81 17.61 -21.40
C GLN A 388 26.62 18.28 -20.04
N ILE A 389 26.34 17.49 -18.98
CA ILE A 389 26.17 18.02 -17.62
C ILE A 389 27.51 18.04 -16.87
N ASP A 390 28.23 16.92 -16.90
CA ASP A 390 29.59 16.83 -16.35
C ASP A 390 30.54 16.15 -17.35
N PRO A 391 31.39 16.91 -18.06
CA PRO A 391 32.34 16.35 -19.02
C PRO A 391 33.40 15.45 -18.43
N LEU A 392 33.68 15.57 -17.12
CA LEU A 392 34.75 14.86 -16.43
C LEU A 392 34.27 13.66 -15.64
N VAL A 393 32.95 13.36 -15.65
CA VAL A 393 32.40 12.25 -14.89
C VAL A 393 33.09 10.94 -15.27
N PRO A 394 33.57 10.13 -14.31
CA PRO A 394 34.14 8.81 -14.56
C PRO A 394 33.04 7.87 -15.06
N PHE A 395 32.91 7.69 -16.38
CA PHE A 395 31.84 6.97 -17.04
C PHE A 395 32.30 5.60 -17.53
N ARG A 396 31.47 4.58 -17.32
CA ARG A 396 31.65 3.23 -17.87
C ARG A 396 30.37 2.80 -18.61
N ALA A 397 30.47 2.62 -19.91
CA ALA A 397 29.43 2.00 -20.71
C ALA A 397 29.39 0.47 -20.50
N VAL A 398 28.22 -0.09 -20.29
CA VAL A 398 27.97 -1.53 -20.23
C VAL A 398 26.92 -1.94 -21.25
N ARG A 399 27.04 -3.16 -21.78
CA ARG A 399 26.11 -3.68 -22.81
C ARG A 399 25.55 -5.02 -22.37
N ALA A 400 24.23 -5.18 -22.46
CA ALA A 400 23.59 -6.44 -22.20
C ALA A 400 23.82 -7.40 -23.37
N THR A 401 24.54 -8.48 -23.11
CA THR A 401 24.77 -9.58 -24.05
C THR A 401 23.91 -10.82 -23.76
N ARG A 402 23.22 -10.81 -22.59
CA ARG A 402 22.38 -11.91 -22.11
C ARG A 402 21.05 -11.35 -21.60
N GLY A 403 20.01 -12.21 -21.53
CA GLY A 403 18.71 -11.85 -20.97
C GLY A 403 18.77 -11.39 -19.51
N LYS A 404 17.79 -10.58 -19.09
CA LYS A 404 17.72 -9.97 -17.73
C LYS A 404 17.82 -11.02 -16.62
N GLY A 405 17.09 -12.15 -16.71
CA GLY A 405 17.16 -13.24 -15.72
C GLY A 405 18.57 -13.81 -15.56
N VAL A 406 19.24 -14.12 -16.68
CA VAL A 406 20.61 -14.69 -16.68
C VAL A 406 21.65 -13.73 -16.09
N ARG A 407 21.48 -12.42 -16.28
CA ARG A 407 22.35 -11.39 -15.66
C ARG A 407 22.09 -11.25 -14.16
N ALA A 408 20.86 -11.48 -13.75
CA ALA A 408 20.41 -11.35 -12.36
C ALA A 408 20.86 -12.53 -11.48
N GLU A 409 21.00 -13.75 -12.04
CA GLU A 409 21.39 -14.95 -11.28
C GLU A 409 22.72 -14.82 -10.48
N PRO A 410 23.83 -14.35 -11.05
CA PRO A 410 25.07 -14.17 -10.27
C PRO A 410 24.91 -13.17 -9.12
N VAL A 411 24.05 -12.16 -9.30
CA VAL A 411 23.75 -11.17 -8.28
C VAL A 411 22.86 -11.78 -7.20
N SER A 412 21.85 -12.59 -7.53
CA SER A 412 21.01 -13.25 -6.52
C SER A 412 21.85 -14.20 -5.64
N ALA A 413 22.85 -14.86 -6.20
CA ALA A 413 23.76 -15.72 -5.45
C ALA A 413 24.57 -14.94 -4.37
N LEU A 414 24.88 -13.65 -4.60
CA LEU A 414 25.51 -12.82 -3.56
C LEU A 414 24.56 -12.60 -2.37
N TYR A 415 23.26 -12.44 -2.61
CA TYR A 415 22.25 -12.30 -1.54
C TYR A 415 22.10 -13.62 -0.75
N GLU A 416 22.09 -14.76 -1.42
CA GLU A 416 22.05 -16.09 -0.77
C GLU A 416 23.28 -16.32 0.11
N GLN A 417 24.43 -15.77 -0.28
CA GLN A 417 25.67 -15.81 0.51
C GLN A 417 25.72 -14.76 1.64
N GLY A 418 24.72 -13.92 1.79
CA GLY A 418 24.71 -12.82 2.77
C GLY A 418 25.75 -11.73 2.47
N ARG A 419 26.15 -11.56 1.20
CA ARG A 419 27.20 -10.62 0.77
C ARG A 419 26.64 -9.30 0.25
N VAL A 420 25.34 -9.08 0.34
CA VAL A 420 24.71 -7.82 0.01
C VAL A 420 23.78 -7.39 1.12
N SER A 421 23.92 -6.15 1.56
CA SER A 421 23.06 -5.50 2.54
C SER A 421 22.34 -4.32 1.93
N HIS A 422 21.23 -3.96 2.51
CA HIS A 422 20.43 -2.81 2.10
C HIS A 422 20.32 -1.78 3.21
N LEU A 423 20.44 -0.49 2.87
CA LEU A 423 19.97 0.57 3.74
C LEU A 423 18.44 0.68 3.69
N ARG A 424 17.87 1.56 4.50
CA ARG A 424 16.44 1.88 4.46
C ARG A 424 16.10 2.72 3.22
N GLY A 425 14.85 2.72 2.78
CA GLY A 425 14.39 3.56 1.66
C GLY A 425 14.30 2.85 0.30
N LEU A 426 14.50 1.53 0.24
CA LEU A 426 14.65 0.78 -1.00
C LEU A 426 13.43 -0.08 -1.38
N ALA A 427 12.26 0.15 -0.75
CA ALA A 427 11.08 -0.72 -0.89
C ALA A 427 10.61 -0.92 -2.33
N VAL A 428 10.70 0.12 -3.18
CA VAL A 428 10.26 0.03 -4.59
C VAL A 428 11.21 -0.86 -5.39
N LEU A 429 12.52 -0.70 -5.23
CA LEU A 429 13.55 -1.57 -5.81
C LEU A 429 13.38 -3.01 -5.33
N GLU A 430 13.25 -3.24 -4.02
CA GLU A 430 13.06 -4.57 -3.42
C GLU A 430 11.81 -5.28 -3.95
N ASN A 431 10.73 -4.54 -4.16
CA ASN A 431 9.51 -5.09 -4.77
C ASN A 431 9.74 -5.52 -6.23
N GLN A 432 10.48 -4.76 -7.03
CA GLN A 432 10.88 -5.20 -8.38
C GLN A 432 11.75 -6.46 -8.31
N MET A 433 12.70 -6.54 -7.38
CA MET A 433 13.56 -7.72 -7.20
C MET A 433 12.75 -8.98 -6.89
N CYS A 434 11.75 -8.91 -6.00
CA CYS A 434 10.88 -10.04 -5.65
C CYS A 434 9.99 -10.54 -6.81
N GLN A 435 9.93 -9.82 -7.92
CA GLN A 435 9.18 -10.20 -9.11
C GLN A 435 10.05 -10.72 -10.26
N MET A 436 11.39 -10.77 -10.09
CA MET A 436 12.31 -11.33 -11.06
C MET A 436 12.52 -12.82 -10.83
N THR A 437 12.35 -13.60 -11.90
CA THR A 437 12.60 -15.05 -11.92
C THR A 437 13.74 -15.37 -12.92
N ALA A 438 14.24 -16.60 -12.90
CA ALA A 438 15.21 -17.07 -13.90
C ALA A 438 14.65 -16.99 -15.34
N GLN A 439 13.31 -17.09 -15.50
CA GLN A 439 12.64 -17.00 -16.81
C GLN A 439 12.37 -15.55 -17.23
N GLY A 440 12.49 -14.58 -16.32
CA GLY A 440 12.28 -13.16 -16.58
C GLY A 440 11.46 -12.44 -15.51
N TYR A 441 11.14 -11.20 -15.78
CA TYR A 441 10.38 -10.32 -14.88
C TYR A 441 8.88 -10.55 -15.03
N LEU A 442 8.18 -10.73 -13.90
CA LEU A 442 6.73 -10.99 -13.86
C LEU A 442 5.91 -9.77 -13.41
N GLY A 443 6.56 -8.66 -13.08
CA GLY A 443 5.91 -7.42 -12.72
C GLY A 443 5.37 -6.63 -13.92
N LYS A 444 4.77 -5.48 -13.64
CA LYS A 444 4.30 -4.55 -14.67
C LYS A 444 5.44 -3.67 -15.16
N GLY A 445 5.54 -3.46 -16.48
CA GLY A 445 6.56 -2.60 -17.09
C GLY A 445 7.94 -3.24 -17.15
N SER A 446 8.98 -2.42 -17.15
CA SER A 446 10.39 -2.84 -17.13
C SER A 446 10.95 -2.76 -15.71
N PRO A 447 11.82 -3.68 -15.27
CA PRO A 447 12.45 -3.65 -13.95
C PRO A 447 13.71 -2.75 -13.95
N ASP A 448 13.59 -1.50 -14.34
CA ASP A 448 14.72 -0.60 -14.61
C ASP A 448 15.58 -0.35 -13.36
N ARG A 449 14.96 -0.28 -12.17
CA ARG A 449 15.67 -0.17 -10.88
C ARG A 449 16.51 -1.41 -10.60
N LEU A 450 15.94 -2.59 -10.83
CA LEU A 450 16.64 -3.87 -10.67
C LEU A 450 17.77 -4.01 -11.69
N ASP A 451 17.56 -3.63 -12.95
CA ASP A 451 18.61 -3.69 -13.97
C ASP A 451 19.79 -2.78 -13.61
N ALA A 452 19.53 -1.55 -13.12
CA ALA A 452 20.56 -0.67 -12.58
C ALA A 452 21.31 -1.32 -11.40
N LEU A 453 20.60 -1.92 -10.43
CA LEU A 453 21.23 -2.65 -9.32
C LEU A 453 22.14 -3.79 -9.80
N VAL A 454 21.65 -4.58 -10.76
CA VAL A 454 22.43 -5.71 -11.34
C VAL A 454 23.72 -5.20 -11.97
N TRP A 455 23.68 -4.07 -12.67
CA TRP A 455 24.90 -3.47 -13.25
C TRP A 455 25.87 -2.96 -12.17
N ALA A 456 25.36 -2.30 -11.13
CA ALA A 456 26.20 -1.83 -10.02
C ALA A 456 26.94 -2.98 -9.32
N LEU A 457 26.20 -4.04 -8.95
CA LEU A 457 26.78 -5.21 -8.27
C LEU A 457 27.70 -6.02 -9.19
N THR A 458 27.40 -6.04 -10.48
CA THR A 458 28.28 -6.67 -11.47
C THR A 458 29.62 -5.92 -11.57
N ASP A 459 29.61 -4.59 -11.66
CA ASP A 459 30.82 -3.77 -11.71
C ASP A 459 31.66 -3.85 -10.40
N LEU A 460 30.99 -3.86 -9.25
CA LEU A 460 31.68 -3.81 -7.96
C LEU A 460 32.19 -5.15 -7.47
N VAL A 461 31.42 -6.22 -7.64
CA VAL A 461 31.67 -7.51 -6.96
C VAL A 461 31.81 -8.69 -7.93
N VAL A 462 30.92 -8.85 -8.90
CA VAL A 462 30.87 -10.05 -9.76
C VAL A 462 32.08 -10.09 -10.71
N GLU A 463 32.25 -9.08 -11.57
CA GLU A 463 33.36 -9.04 -12.54
C GLU A 463 34.74 -8.96 -11.91
N PRO A 464 34.97 -8.13 -10.86
CA PRO A 464 36.27 -8.13 -10.20
C PRO A 464 36.63 -9.47 -9.57
N SER A 465 35.65 -10.17 -8.96
CA SER A 465 35.86 -11.50 -8.38
C SER A 465 36.31 -12.54 -9.41
N GLU A 466 35.84 -12.46 -10.63
CA GLU A 466 36.27 -13.34 -11.73
C GLU A 466 37.73 -13.11 -12.14
N LYS A 467 38.22 -11.87 -12.09
CA LYS A 467 39.58 -11.48 -12.46
C LYS A 467 40.65 -11.92 -11.42
N PHE A 468 40.21 -12.15 -10.20
CA PHE A 468 41.08 -12.63 -9.10
C PHE A 468 41.21 -14.16 -9.00
N ARG A 469 40.82 -14.94 -10.06
CA ARG A 469 41.09 -16.38 -10.13
C ARG A 469 42.60 -16.59 -10.03
N LYS A 470 43.03 -17.46 -9.06
CA LYS A 470 44.46 -17.80 -8.86
C LYS A 470 45.09 -18.17 -10.20
N PRO A 471 46.30 -17.68 -10.51
CA PRO A 471 47.04 -18.17 -11.63
C PRO A 471 47.18 -19.68 -11.48
N GLN A 472 46.71 -20.46 -12.44
CA GLN A 472 47.01 -21.89 -12.51
C GLN A 472 48.47 -21.98 -12.89
N MET A 473 49.33 -22.42 -11.94
CA MET A 473 50.67 -22.88 -12.32
C MET A 473 50.51 -24.06 -13.25
N ARG A 474 50.91 -23.92 -14.51
CA ARG A 474 51.11 -25.06 -15.39
C ARG A 474 52.21 -25.90 -14.78
N PRO A 475 52.01 -27.20 -14.52
CA PRO A 475 53.14 -28.10 -14.22
C PRO A 475 54.08 -28.06 -15.40
N LEU A 476 55.36 -27.86 -15.12
CA LEU A 476 56.46 -27.98 -16.08
C LEU A 476 56.57 -29.43 -16.58
#